data_871ad5b63902f772e308606a28530fda
#
_entry.id   871ad5b63902f772e308606a28530fda
#
_cell.length_a   1.000
_cell.length_b   1.000
_cell.length_c   1.000
_cell.angle_alpha   90.00
_cell.angle_beta   90.00
_cell.angle_gamma   90.00
#
_symmetry.space_group_name_H-M   'P 1'
#
loop_
_entity.id
_entity.type
_entity.pdbx_description
1 polymer ?
#
loop_
_entity_poly.entity_id
_entity_poly.type
_entity_poly.pdbx_seq_one_letter_code
_entity_poly.pdbx_strand_id
1 'polypeptide(L)'
;MRDVIVVGAGGGGGVIAKELGGRGLDVLLLEAGPRFADPEHDWTHFESDCNNPSSGYFRFGPADRSRPPWVREVAQSTLLVQLSGVGGTTNHYQGNSPRAAPGVFTDYRGSDKDSYDRAHLFPFGYRDLLPYYEWVEATLPVLTAPMGLKEQHFFQGAELLGLPLETTKDITRTAFRPQQNAILQPRGNAGRTNDPKRLQFPEAQGCTFCGHCSQGCFEPLGAPVNLKAKRAVSVSYIPMALTADCWSRIGKSVTLLADAFAVSVNTDMSGAACGVTWRVGATGETFVENARIVVLSCGTVETPRLWLNSNLPNPNGWVGRGLTDHFVDAVTGMMPFDTGSSRGPGCGARIDFPGVGMLEPVGETPGLRAALSAFSAAGIPGYYDNGLTGTGHGADVVGRLVGTDLKEAMSNVDRLLNIDVFTDDDVEMQNGISLSSSYPPDEHGAVPRIEIHYRSRSARTIANREFLVSKAVELLRALGAKKVYRINKPPFVIHSHSTMRMGLSADDSVLDPSAEARWVKRLFVADNSALANGIGGPNPTLTTQALATRTAERIYTRYFGGKPWVQNETPVSSIDPIVTRAVVERGLA
;
A
#
# COMPACT_ATOMS: atom_id res chain seq x y z
N MET A 1 13.73 12.47 26.85
CA MET A 1 12.46 12.86 26.19
C MET A 1 12.77 13.14 24.72
N ARG A 2 12.18 12.41 23.80
CA ARG A 2 12.35 12.57 22.34
C ARG A 2 11.61 13.81 21.84
N ASP A 3 12.01 14.31 20.67
CA ASP A 3 11.18 15.29 19.97
C ASP A 3 9.93 14.64 19.40
N VAL A 4 10.11 13.47 18.72
CA VAL A 4 9.02 12.75 18.08
C VAL A 4 9.18 11.24 18.28
N ILE A 5 8.07 10.56 18.61
CA ILE A 5 7.97 9.10 18.48
C ILE A 5 7.04 8.80 17.31
N VAL A 6 7.50 7.95 16.40
CA VAL A 6 6.73 7.41 15.28
C VAL A 6 6.48 5.93 15.53
N VAL A 7 5.22 5.51 15.50
CA VAL A 7 4.82 4.12 15.72
C VAL A 7 4.44 3.49 14.39
N GLY A 8 5.22 2.54 13.93
CA GLY A 8 5.12 1.86 12.64
C GLY A 8 6.11 2.40 11.60
N ALA A 9 6.97 1.52 11.09
CA ALA A 9 7.99 1.84 10.07
C ALA A 9 7.53 1.50 8.64
N GLY A 10 6.22 1.62 8.36
CA GLY A 10 5.63 1.39 7.06
C GLY A 10 5.65 2.60 6.13
N GLY A 11 4.72 2.61 5.15
CA GLY A 11 4.64 3.59 4.07
C GLY A 11 4.63 5.06 4.49
N GLY A 12 3.94 5.38 5.58
CA GLY A 12 3.89 6.73 6.13
C GLY A 12 4.94 7.01 7.19
N GLY A 13 5.15 6.07 8.14
CA GLY A 13 6.07 6.30 9.26
C GLY A 13 7.52 6.44 8.85
N GLY A 14 7.98 5.67 7.85
CA GLY A 14 9.31 5.85 7.28
C GLY A 14 9.50 7.23 6.65
N VAL A 15 8.44 7.79 6.02
CA VAL A 15 8.47 9.16 5.48
C VAL A 15 8.59 10.18 6.60
N ILE A 16 7.73 10.10 7.63
CA ILE A 16 7.79 11.01 8.81
C ILE A 16 9.20 10.98 9.42
N ALA A 17 9.75 9.77 9.64
CA ALA A 17 11.06 9.60 10.25
C ALA A 17 12.18 10.24 9.40
N LYS A 18 12.19 10.00 8.09
CA LYS A 18 13.17 10.62 7.16
C LYS A 18 13.05 12.13 7.13
N GLU A 19 11.83 12.65 6.99
CA GLU A 19 11.63 14.09 6.85
C GLU A 19 12.00 14.84 8.13
N LEU A 20 11.56 14.37 9.30
CA LEU A 20 11.84 15.03 10.57
C LEU A 20 13.29 14.81 11.03
N GLY A 21 13.86 13.62 10.82
CA GLY A 21 15.29 13.36 11.03
C GLY A 21 16.16 14.27 10.16
N GLY A 22 15.80 14.45 8.89
CA GLY A 22 16.45 15.39 7.98
C GLY A 22 16.36 16.86 8.42
N ARG A 23 15.43 17.21 9.31
CA ARG A 23 15.27 18.53 9.95
C ARG A 23 15.94 18.63 11.33
N GLY A 24 16.72 17.62 11.73
CA GLY A 24 17.51 17.64 12.97
C GLY A 24 16.75 17.27 14.23
N LEU A 25 15.50 16.77 14.12
CA LEU A 25 14.74 16.35 15.27
C LEU A 25 15.21 14.99 15.81
N ASP A 26 15.11 14.80 17.11
CA ASP A 26 15.36 13.53 17.78
C ASP A 26 14.14 12.60 17.61
N VAL A 27 14.20 11.72 16.63
CA VAL A 27 13.11 10.82 16.25
C VAL A 27 13.41 9.39 16.71
N LEU A 28 12.44 8.80 17.43
CA LEU A 28 12.39 7.36 17.70
C LEU A 28 11.33 6.74 16.80
N LEU A 29 11.72 5.75 16.00
CA LEU A 29 10.85 4.97 15.13
C LEU A 29 10.70 3.56 15.71
N LEU A 30 9.49 3.19 16.11
CA LEU A 30 9.14 1.88 16.64
C LEU A 30 8.47 1.03 15.55
N GLU A 31 8.87 -0.22 15.43
CA GLU A 31 8.25 -1.19 14.50
C GLU A 31 7.98 -2.52 15.23
N ALA A 32 6.76 -3.01 15.12
CA ALA A 32 6.34 -4.24 15.80
C ALA A 32 7.03 -5.49 15.25
N GLY A 33 7.30 -5.52 13.95
CA GLY A 33 7.94 -6.66 13.30
C GLY A 33 9.47 -6.50 13.16
N PRO A 34 10.12 -7.49 12.54
CA PRO A 34 11.56 -7.52 12.38
C PRO A 34 12.07 -6.50 11.35
N ARG A 35 13.37 -6.23 11.39
CA ARG A 35 14.08 -5.49 10.36
C ARG A 35 14.63 -6.47 9.32
N PHE A 36 14.30 -6.26 8.07
CA PHE A 36 14.86 -6.97 6.91
C PHE A 36 16.08 -6.18 6.42
N ALA A 37 17.20 -6.35 7.10
CA ALA A 37 18.42 -5.55 6.84
C ALA A 37 19.11 -5.97 5.55
N ASP A 38 19.06 -7.26 5.22
CA ASP A 38 19.65 -7.85 4.03
C ASP A 38 18.56 -8.51 3.16
N PRO A 39 18.00 -7.78 2.19
CA PRO A 39 16.93 -8.31 1.34
C PRO A 39 17.33 -9.57 0.55
N GLU A 40 18.62 -9.77 0.26
CA GLU A 40 19.08 -10.95 -0.50
C GLU A 40 19.00 -12.23 0.33
N HIS A 41 19.19 -12.13 1.64
CA HIS A 41 19.14 -13.26 2.56
C HIS A 41 17.84 -13.30 3.38
N ASP A 42 17.27 -12.15 3.71
CA ASP A 42 16.07 -12.07 4.54
C ASP A 42 14.78 -12.35 3.77
N TRP A 43 14.75 -12.07 2.45
CA TRP A 43 13.59 -12.33 1.61
C TRP A 43 13.70 -13.67 0.90
N THR A 44 12.58 -14.34 0.82
CA THR A 44 12.52 -15.59 0.05
C THR A 44 12.50 -15.29 -1.44
N HIS A 45 13.32 -16.02 -2.20
CA HIS A 45 13.44 -15.90 -3.65
C HIS A 45 12.72 -17.03 -4.39
N PHE A 46 12.26 -18.04 -3.66
CA PHE A 46 11.65 -19.21 -4.23
C PHE A 46 10.16 -19.01 -4.39
N GLU A 47 9.68 -19.36 -5.55
CA GLU A 47 8.28 -19.33 -5.87
C GLU A 47 7.42 -20.16 -4.90
N SER A 48 7.96 -21.29 -4.42
CA SER A 48 7.33 -22.13 -3.40
C SER A 48 7.14 -21.44 -2.06
N ASP A 49 7.92 -20.42 -1.75
CA ASP A 49 7.82 -19.68 -0.50
C ASP A 49 6.66 -18.69 -0.49
N CYS A 50 6.04 -18.42 -1.63
CA CYS A 50 4.78 -17.66 -1.68
C CYS A 50 3.63 -18.40 -0.95
N ASN A 51 3.78 -19.69 -0.72
CA ASN A 51 2.86 -20.49 0.10
C ASN A 51 3.11 -20.37 1.59
N ASN A 52 4.05 -19.53 2.02
CA ASN A 52 4.32 -19.31 3.42
C ASN A 52 3.41 -18.20 3.95
N PRO A 53 2.27 -18.51 4.58
CA PRO A 53 1.29 -17.52 5.02
C PRO A 53 1.85 -16.67 6.15
N SER A 54 1.72 -15.35 6.06
CA SER A 54 2.08 -14.44 7.13
C SER A 54 0.90 -14.05 8.01
N SER A 55 -0.30 -14.21 7.52
CA SER A 55 -1.52 -13.89 8.26
C SER A 55 -2.65 -14.77 7.74
N GLY A 56 -2.45 -16.06 7.91
CA GLY A 56 -3.39 -17.05 7.42
C GLY A 56 -3.14 -17.51 5.98
N TYR A 57 -2.56 -16.70 5.07
CA TYR A 57 -2.43 -17.12 3.66
C TYR A 57 -1.09 -16.79 3.00
N PHE A 58 -0.54 -15.59 3.20
CA PHE A 58 0.71 -15.20 2.56
C PHE A 58 1.68 -14.66 3.60
N ARG A 59 2.86 -15.27 3.66
CA ARG A 59 3.97 -14.74 4.43
C ARG A 59 4.95 -14.10 3.48
N PHE A 60 4.92 -12.78 3.43
CA PHE A 60 5.93 -11.98 2.77
C PHE A 60 6.91 -11.51 3.85
N GLY A 61 8.04 -12.14 3.95
CA GLY A 61 8.97 -11.80 5.00
C GLY A 61 10.22 -12.69 4.98
N PRO A 62 11.04 -12.64 6.02
CA PRO A 62 12.33 -13.32 6.05
C PRO A 62 12.19 -14.83 5.79
N ALA A 63 13.20 -15.37 5.11
CA ALA A 63 13.33 -16.81 4.90
C ALA A 63 13.64 -17.55 6.21
N ASP A 64 14.22 -16.88 7.18
CA ASP A 64 14.48 -17.43 8.51
C ASP A 64 13.17 -17.58 9.30
N ARG A 65 12.69 -18.80 9.37
CA ARG A 65 11.45 -19.16 10.08
C ARG A 65 11.62 -19.25 11.59
N SER A 66 12.83 -19.19 12.10
CA SER A 66 13.09 -19.10 13.55
C SER A 66 12.72 -17.73 14.11
N ARG A 67 12.59 -16.72 13.23
CA ARG A 67 12.17 -15.36 13.55
C ARG A 67 11.00 -14.94 12.67
N PRO A 68 9.82 -15.57 12.82
CA PRO A 68 8.68 -15.16 12.03
C PRO A 68 8.34 -13.70 12.33
N PRO A 69 7.89 -12.93 11.32
CA PRO A 69 7.29 -11.64 11.59
C PRO A 69 6.14 -11.84 12.57
N TRP A 70 5.88 -10.84 13.39
CA TRP A 70 4.71 -10.90 14.27
C TRP A 70 3.44 -11.09 13.42
N VAL A 71 2.65 -12.09 13.78
CA VAL A 71 1.46 -12.48 13.03
C VAL A 71 0.30 -12.59 14.02
N ARG A 72 -0.80 -11.94 13.68
CA ARG A 72 -2.06 -12.12 14.39
C ARG A 72 -2.97 -13.01 13.57
N GLU A 73 -3.20 -14.21 14.04
CA GLU A 73 -4.13 -15.18 13.45
C GLU A 73 -5.49 -15.05 14.12
N VAL A 74 -6.39 -14.31 13.49
CA VAL A 74 -7.78 -14.17 13.90
C VAL A 74 -8.65 -14.56 12.72
N ALA A 75 -9.57 -15.49 12.92
CA ALA A 75 -10.49 -15.89 11.85
C ALA A 75 -11.34 -14.69 11.41
N GLN A 76 -11.19 -14.28 10.18
CA GLN A 76 -11.89 -13.16 9.54
C GLN A 76 -12.56 -13.66 8.27
N SER A 77 -13.69 -13.07 7.91
CA SER A 77 -14.33 -13.30 6.61
C SER A 77 -13.60 -12.60 5.46
N THR A 78 -12.60 -11.81 5.77
CA THR A 78 -11.85 -10.95 4.86
C THR A 78 -10.38 -11.28 4.93
N LEU A 79 -9.73 -11.40 3.78
CA LEU A 79 -8.30 -11.57 3.68
C LEU A 79 -7.62 -10.20 3.60
N LEU A 80 -6.93 -9.82 4.67
CA LEU A 80 -6.12 -8.60 4.69
C LEU A 80 -4.66 -8.94 4.42
N VAL A 81 -4.07 -8.27 3.43
CA VAL A 81 -2.63 -8.37 3.15
C VAL A 81 -1.92 -7.19 3.81
N GLN A 82 -1.35 -7.44 4.97
CA GLN A 82 -0.57 -6.46 5.72
C GLN A 82 0.67 -7.13 6.28
N LEU A 83 1.83 -6.47 6.11
CA LEU A 83 3.11 -6.94 6.65
C LEU A 83 3.47 -6.15 7.91
N SER A 84 3.80 -6.86 8.97
CA SER A 84 4.47 -6.34 10.16
C SER A 84 5.98 -6.52 10.01
N GLY A 85 6.70 -5.41 9.93
CA GLY A 85 8.15 -5.38 9.71
C GLY A 85 8.60 -4.04 9.16
N VAL A 86 9.89 -3.74 9.27
CA VAL A 86 10.45 -2.49 8.77
C VAL A 86 10.24 -2.36 7.26
N GLY A 87 9.58 -1.29 6.85
CA GLY A 87 9.09 -1.08 5.48
C GLY A 87 7.59 -1.36 5.31
N GLY A 88 6.98 -2.12 6.23
CA GLY A 88 5.56 -2.45 6.20
C GLY A 88 5.13 -3.07 4.87
N THR A 89 3.88 -2.86 4.51
CA THR A 89 3.26 -3.37 3.27
C THR A 89 3.98 -2.93 1.99
N THR A 90 4.83 -1.88 2.02
CA THR A 90 5.62 -1.49 0.85
C THR A 90 6.67 -2.55 0.45
N ASN A 91 6.99 -3.50 1.33
CA ASN A 91 7.89 -4.59 0.99
C ASN A 91 7.30 -5.54 -0.05
N HIS A 92 5.97 -5.72 -0.07
CA HIS A 92 5.30 -6.59 -1.04
C HIS A 92 4.33 -5.85 -1.99
N TYR A 93 4.27 -4.51 -1.99
CA TYR A 93 3.54 -3.78 -3.02
C TYR A 93 4.26 -3.89 -4.39
N GLN A 94 3.56 -3.58 -5.46
CA GLN A 94 4.09 -3.72 -6.82
C GLN A 94 4.81 -2.46 -7.33
N GLY A 95 5.05 -1.49 -6.45
CA GLY A 95 5.71 -0.24 -6.81
C GLY A 95 4.78 0.83 -7.38
N ASN A 96 3.49 0.52 -7.53
CA ASN A 96 2.51 1.44 -8.10
C ASN A 96 2.43 2.75 -7.31
N SER A 97 2.58 3.86 -8.01
CA SER A 97 2.70 5.19 -7.42
C SER A 97 1.92 6.25 -8.22
N PRO A 98 0.63 5.98 -8.54
CA PRO A 98 -0.23 6.99 -9.15
C PRO A 98 -0.65 8.03 -8.13
N ARG A 99 -0.97 9.24 -8.61
CA ARG A 99 -1.62 10.28 -7.81
C ARG A 99 -3.09 9.93 -7.60
N ALA A 100 -3.71 10.41 -6.52
CA ALA A 100 -5.16 10.33 -6.34
C ALA A 100 -5.89 11.08 -7.47
N ALA A 101 -7.12 10.67 -7.77
CA ALA A 101 -7.95 11.38 -8.73
C ALA A 101 -8.30 12.79 -8.22
N PRO A 102 -8.14 13.85 -9.03
CA PRO A 102 -8.45 15.21 -8.59
C PRO A 102 -9.88 15.40 -8.08
N GLY A 103 -10.83 14.57 -8.54
CA GLY A 103 -12.24 14.64 -8.17
C GLY A 103 -12.55 14.38 -6.69
N VAL A 104 -11.63 13.76 -5.95
CA VAL A 104 -11.81 13.48 -4.51
C VAL A 104 -11.42 14.66 -3.61
N PHE A 105 -11.01 15.80 -4.17
CA PHE A 105 -10.59 17.01 -3.45
C PHE A 105 -11.61 18.14 -3.55
N THR A 106 -11.56 19.06 -2.59
CA THR A 106 -12.54 20.16 -2.47
C THR A 106 -12.46 21.19 -3.58
N ASP A 107 -11.33 21.34 -4.26
CA ASP A 107 -11.13 22.32 -5.34
C ASP A 107 -11.52 21.82 -6.74
N TYR A 108 -11.92 20.56 -6.88
CA TYR A 108 -12.31 19.99 -8.16
C TYR A 108 -13.62 20.60 -8.71
N ARG A 109 -13.60 20.97 -10.00
CA ARG A 109 -14.72 21.65 -10.69
C ARG A 109 -15.11 20.97 -12.00
N GLY A 110 -14.66 19.72 -12.24
CA GLY A 110 -15.03 18.95 -13.44
C GLY A 110 -16.52 18.71 -13.54
N SER A 111 -17.03 18.47 -14.75
CA SER A 111 -18.44 18.15 -14.99
C SER A 111 -18.85 16.81 -14.39
N ASP A 112 -17.89 15.94 -14.15
CA ASP A 112 -18.05 14.61 -13.53
C ASP A 112 -17.90 14.62 -11.99
N LYS A 113 -17.84 15.81 -11.37
CA LYS A 113 -17.63 15.95 -9.91
C LYS A 113 -18.63 15.13 -9.07
N ASP A 114 -19.87 14.99 -9.54
CA ASP A 114 -20.94 14.30 -8.81
C ASP A 114 -20.86 12.76 -8.96
N SER A 115 -19.89 12.25 -9.74
CA SER A 115 -19.57 10.82 -9.81
C SER A 115 -18.71 10.35 -8.64
N TYR A 116 -18.10 11.27 -7.86
CA TYR A 116 -17.28 10.98 -6.69
C TYR A 116 -18.08 11.03 -5.38
N ASP A 117 -17.53 10.45 -4.31
CA ASP A 117 -18.08 10.59 -2.94
C ASP A 117 -17.94 12.04 -2.45
N ARG A 118 -18.98 12.85 -2.68
CA ARG A 118 -18.99 14.28 -2.33
C ARG A 118 -19.10 14.54 -0.84
N ALA A 119 -19.56 13.56 -0.07
CA ALA A 119 -19.70 13.70 1.38
C ALA A 119 -18.35 13.65 2.11
N HIS A 120 -17.38 12.95 1.53
CA HIS A 120 -16.11 12.62 2.22
C HIS A 120 -14.88 13.09 1.44
N LEU A 121 -14.88 14.32 0.92
CA LEU A 121 -13.74 14.89 0.22
C LEU A 121 -12.56 15.15 1.16
N PHE A 122 -11.34 15.21 0.57
CA PHE A 122 -10.19 15.74 1.29
C PHE A 122 -10.44 17.19 1.73
N PRO A 123 -10.07 17.56 2.97
CA PRO A 123 -10.37 18.89 3.53
C PRO A 123 -9.48 20.03 3.00
N PHE A 124 -8.90 19.85 1.81
CA PHE A 124 -8.07 20.81 1.07
C PHE A 124 -8.12 20.47 -0.43
N GLY A 125 -7.54 21.33 -1.26
CA GLY A 125 -7.52 21.15 -2.70
C GLY A 125 -6.44 20.19 -3.20
N TYR A 126 -6.63 19.64 -4.40
CA TYR A 126 -5.61 18.85 -5.10
C TYR A 126 -4.30 19.63 -5.26
N ARG A 127 -4.42 20.93 -5.59
CA ARG A 127 -3.27 21.83 -5.74
C ARG A 127 -2.46 22.01 -4.47
N ASP A 128 -3.10 21.88 -3.30
CA ASP A 128 -2.40 21.96 -2.01
C ASP A 128 -1.53 20.73 -1.73
N LEU A 129 -1.88 19.57 -2.34
CA LEU A 129 -1.12 18.33 -2.19
C LEU A 129 -0.08 18.14 -3.30
N LEU A 130 -0.24 18.80 -4.43
CA LEU A 130 0.62 18.63 -5.61
C LEU A 130 2.12 18.79 -5.32
N PRO A 131 2.60 19.81 -4.58
CA PRO A 131 4.03 19.92 -4.26
C PRO A 131 4.57 18.74 -3.45
N TYR A 132 3.74 18.14 -2.62
CA TYR A 132 4.12 16.97 -1.81
C TYR A 132 4.16 15.69 -2.65
N TYR A 133 3.30 15.54 -3.65
CA TYR A 133 3.44 14.48 -4.66
C TYR A 133 4.78 14.59 -5.40
N GLU A 134 5.10 15.78 -5.90
CA GLU A 134 6.35 16.04 -6.63
C GLU A 134 7.59 15.79 -5.74
N TRP A 135 7.52 16.15 -4.46
CA TRP A 135 8.57 15.87 -3.49
C TRP A 135 8.82 14.37 -3.32
N VAL A 136 7.76 13.57 -3.14
CA VAL A 136 7.86 12.11 -3.00
C VAL A 136 8.32 11.47 -4.29
N GLU A 137 7.77 11.89 -5.44
CA GLU A 137 8.15 11.39 -6.76
C GLU A 137 9.65 11.61 -7.05
N ALA A 138 10.22 12.73 -6.63
CA ALA A 138 11.64 13.01 -6.77
C ALA A 138 12.49 12.24 -5.74
N THR A 139 12.01 12.08 -4.51
CA THR A 139 12.70 11.30 -3.47
C THR A 139 12.83 9.83 -3.87
N LEU A 140 11.76 9.23 -4.44
CA LEU A 140 11.71 7.81 -4.81
C LEU A 140 12.13 7.50 -6.24
N PRO A 141 12.59 8.41 -7.06
CA PRO A 141 12.59 8.48 -8.53
C PRO A 141 11.40 7.74 -9.17
N VAL A 142 10.16 8.23 -8.90
CA VAL A 142 8.96 7.67 -9.53
C VAL A 142 8.97 7.98 -11.01
N LEU A 143 8.95 6.95 -11.82
CA LEU A 143 9.02 6.99 -13.27
C LEU A 143 7.91 6.15 -13.89
N THR A 144 7.76 6.23 -15.20
CA THR A 144 6.97 5.25 -15.94
C THR A 144 7.51 3.84 -15.67
N ALA A 145 6.63 2.90 -15.33
CA ALA A 145 7.04 1.52 -15.04
C ALA A 145 7.82 0.90 -16.21
N PRO A 146 8.81 0.05 -15.92
CA PRO A 146 9.31 -0.85 -16.94
C PRO A 146 8.17 -1.72 -17.46
N MET A 147 7.95 -1.76 -18.78
CA MET A 147 6.82 -2.48 -19.39
C MET A 147 7.30 -3.74 -20.09
N GLY A 148 6.57 -4.83 -19.84
CA GLY A 148 6.75 -6.12 -20.50
C GLY A 148 5.65 -6.43 -21.51
N LEU A 149 5.58 -7.71 -21.90
CA LEU A 149 4.60 -8.19 -22.89
C LEU A 149 3.15 -8.06 -22.37
N LYS A 150 2.92 -8.28 -21.09
CA LYS A 150 1.62 -8.13 -20.44
C LYS A 150 1.02 -6.73 -20.63
N GLU A 151 1.81 -5.69 -20.43
CA GLU A 151 1.40 -4.31 -20.61
C GLU A 151 1.12 -4.00 -22.08
N GLN A 152 1.91 -4.53 -23.01
CA GLN A 152 1.68 -4.35 -24.44
C GLN A 152 0.33 -4.95 -24.87
N HIS A 153 0.01 -6.15 -24.41
CA HIS A 153 -1.31 -6.75 -24.67
C HIS A 153 -2.44 -5.93 -24.06
N PHE A 154 -2.26 -5.46 -22.84
CA PHE A 154 -3.28 -4.62 -22.18
C PHE A 154 -3.53 -3.31 -22.95
N PHE A 155 -2.48 -2.66 -23.45
CA PHE A 155 -2.61 -1.45 -24.28
C PHE A 155 -3.31 -1.76 -25.61
N GLN A 156 -2.94 -2.85 -26.26
CA GLN A 156 -3.63 -3.29 -27.46
C GLN A 156 -5.14 -3.49 -27.21
N GLY A 157 -5.51 -4.11 -26.10
CA GLY A 157 -6.92 -4.27 -25.70
C GLY A 157 -7.62 -2.93 -25.48
N ALA A 158 -6.96 -1.98 -24.83
CA ALA A 158 -7.51 -0.63 -24.62
C ALA A 158 -7.69 0.14 -25.94
N GLU A 159 -6.75 0.03 -26.88
CA GLU A 159 -6.85 0.61 -28.23
C GLU A 159 -8.01 -0.01 -29.01
N LEU A 160 -8.21 -1.32 -28.94
CA LEU A 160 -9.34 -2.02 -29.58
C LEU A 160 -10.70 -1.57 -29.01
N LEU A 161 -10.74 -1.12 -27.76
CA LEU A 161 -11.91 -0.48 -27.15
C LEU A 161 -12.06 1.00 -27.53
N GLY A 162 -11.18 1.56 -28.35
CA GLY A 162 -11.20 2.96 -28.78
C GLY A 162 -10.80 3.95 -27.68
N LEU A 163 -10.13 3.49 -26.62
CA LEU A 163 -9.67 4.38 -25.55
C LEU A 163 -8.44 5.18 -25.98
N PRO A 164 -8.31 6.45 -25.57
CA PRO A 164 -7.12 7.23 -25.86
C PRO A 164 -5.96 6.86 -24.94
N LEU A 165 -4.73 6.98 -25.47
CA LEU A 165 -3.51 6.97 -24.66
C LEU A 165 -3.33 8.32 -23.97
N GLU A 166 -3.01 8.31 -22.69
CA GLU A 166 -2.69 9.50 -21.90
C GLU A 166 -1.38 9.30 -21.14
N THR A 167 -0.54 10.32 -21.13
CA THR A 167 0.76 10.28 -20.45
C THR A 167 0.85 11.23 -19.25
N THR A 168 -0.17 12.08 -19.05
CA THR A 168 -0.23 12.97 -17.89
C THR A 168 -0.44 12.15 -16.62
N LYS A 169 0.06 12.67 -15.48
CA LYS A 169 -0.11 12.02 -14.17
C LYS A 169 -1.49 12.25 -13.56
N ASP A 170 -2.16 13.32 -13.97
CA ASP A 170 -3.46 13.71 -13.43
C ASP A 170 -4.60 12.92 -14.11
N ILE A 171 -5.45 12.32 -13.30
CA ILE A 171 -6.58 11.49 -13.75
C ILE A 171 -7.81 12.38 -13.92
N THR A 172 -7.99 12.94 -15.14
CA THR A 172 -9.08 13.87 -15.44
C THR A 172 -10.01 13.40 -16.57
N ARG A 173 -9.66 12.29 -17.25
CA ARG A 173 -10.50 11.70 -18.30
C ARG A 173 -10.25 10.20 -18.41
N THR A 174 -11.22 9.48 -18.96
CA THR A 174 -11.06 8.07 -19.29
C THR A 174 -9.97 7.87 -20.32
N ALA A 175 -8.94 7.09 -19.97
CA ALA A 175 -7.80 6.82 -20.82
C ALA A 175 -7.00 5.62 -20.30
N PHE A 176 -6.26 4.97 -21.21
CA PHE A 176 -5.21 4.06 -20.77
C PHE A 176 -3.86 4.76 -20.69
N ARG A 177 -3.00 4.31 -19.80
CA ARG A 177 -1.68 4.92 -19.62
C ARG A 177 -0.65 3.97 -19.02
N PRO A 178 0.65 4.25 -19.23
CA PRO A 178 1.71 3.60 -18.46
C PRO A 178 1.54 3.94 -16.98
N GLN A 179 1.74 2.94 -16.11
CA GLN A 179 1.70 3.14 -14.67
C GLN A 179 2.90 3.97 -14.21
N GLN A 180 2.68 4.91 -13.29
CA GLN A 180 3.75 5.54 -12.55
C GLN A 180 4.19 4.61 -11.42
N ASN A 181 5.45 4.23 -11.42
CA ASN A 181 5.97 3.28 -10.43
C ASN A 181 7.25 3.78 -9.78
N ALA A 182 7.38 3.48 -8.50
CA ALA A 182 8.62 3.63 -7.75
C ALA A 182 9.51 2.38 -7.99
N ILE A 183 9.92 2.18 -9.26
CA ILE A 183 10.80 1.10 -9.70
C ILE A 183 11.86 1.69 -10.62
N LEU A 184 13.13 1.47 -10.28
CA LEU A 184 14.24 1.94 -11.10
C LEU A 184 14.26 1.23 -12.46
N GLN A 185 14.47 2.01 -13.52
CA GLN A 185 14.54 1.50 -14.89
C GLN A 185 15.70 0.51 -15.07
N PRO A 186 15.50 -0.56 -15.85
CA PRO A 186 16.54 -1.53 -16.15
C PRO A 186 17.70 -0.88 -16.92
N ARG A 187 18.92 -1.18 -16.51
CA ARG A 187 20.17 -0.73 -17.15
C ARG A 187 21.19 -1.87 -17.19
N GLY A 188 22.20 -1.74 -18.04
CA GLY A 188 23.25 -2.75 -18.19
C GLY A 188 22.68 -4.08 -18.72
N ASN A 189 22.95 -5.17 -18.04
CA ASN A 189 22.48 -6.52 -18.41
C ASN A 189 21.09 -6.88 -17.89
N ALA A 190 20.41 -5.97 -17.21
CA ALA A 190 19.07 -6.21 -16.67
C ALA A 190 18.07 -6.62 -17.76
N GLY A 191 17.24 -7.61 -17.48
CA GLY A 191 16.17 -8.09 -18.37
C GLY A 191 16.61 -8.82 -19.64
N ARG A 192 17.90 -9.13 -19.81
CA ARG A 192 18.44 -9.73 -21.04
C ARG A 192 18.42 -11.26 -21.07
N THR A 193 18.09 -11.94 -19.97
CA THR A 193 18.01 -13.41 -19.98
C THR A 193 16.61 -13.90 -19.65
N ASN A 194 16.29 -15.04 -20.27
CA ASN A 194 15.09 -15.79 -19.98
C ASN A 194 15.35 -17.00 -19.08
N ASP A 195 16.61 -17.25 -18.73
CA ASP A 195 17.01 -18.39 -17.90
C ASP A 195 16.93 -18.00 -16.41
N PRO A 196 16.02 -18.60 -15.61
CA PRO A 196 15.92 -18.34 -14.18
C PRO A 196 17.21 -18.63 -13.41
N LYS A 197 18.05 -19.56 -13.92
CA LYS A 197 19.34 -19.91 -13.33
C LYS A 197 20.41 -18.84 -13.56
N ARG A 198 20.16 -17.91 -14.47
CA ARG A 198 21.06 -16.82 -14.85
C ARG A 198 20.53 -15.46 -14.47
N LEU A 199 19.61 -15.37 -13.51
CA LEU A 199 19.09 -14.10 -12.99
C LEU A 199 20.14 -13.29 -12.19
N GLN A 200 21.34 -13.84 -11.98
CA GLN A 200 22.45 -13.10 -11.42
C GLN A 200 23.10 -12.24 -12.52
N PHE A 201 22.82 -10.96 -12.47
CA PHE A 201 23.44 -9.98 -13.36
C PHE A 201 24.31 -9.03 -12.54
N PRO A 202 25.62 -9.33 -12.32
CA PRO A 202 26.49 -8.50 -11.49
C PRO A 202 26.60 -7.03 -11.95
N GLU A 203 26.33 -6.77 -13.24
CA GLU A 203 26.36 -5.44 -13.84
C GLU A 203 24.95 -4.84 -14.02
N ALA A 204 23.90 -5.52 -13.55
CA ALA A 204 22.54 -5.02 -13.69
C ALA A 204 22.29 -3.84 -12.75
N GLN A 205 21.59 -2.83 -13.26
CA GLN A 205 21.09 -1.72 -12.47
C GLN A 205 19.58 -1.60 -12.68
N GLY A 206 18.83 -1.36 -11.58
CA GLY A 206 17.40 -1.26 -11.62
C GLY A 206 16.69 -2.61 -11.82
N CYS A 207 15.48 -2.58 -12.38
CA CYS A 207 14.61 -3.75 -12.52
C CYS A 207 15.23 -4.81 -13.44
N THR A 208 15.24 -6.07 -13.00
CA THR A 208 15.75 -7.21 -13.77
C THR A 208 14.66 -8.05 -14.43
N PHE A 209 13.39 -7.63 -14.38
CA PHE A 209 12.22 -8.34 -14.90
C PHE A 209 11.99 -9.72 -14.27
N CYS A 210 12.40 -9.92 -13.01
CA CYS A 210 12.26 -11.20 -12.31
C CYS A 210 10.82 -11.62 -11.98
N GLY A 211 9.87 -10.67 -11.91
CA GLY A 211 8.46 -10.93 -11.57
C GLY A 211 8.14 -11.04 -10.06
N HIS A 212 9.13 -10.84 -9.17
CA HIS A 212 8.98 -11.05 -7.72
C HIS A 212 8.56 -9.79 -6.94
N CYS A 213 7.91 -8.80 -7.56
CA CYS A 213 7.57 -7.55 -6.87
C CYS A 213 6.72 -7.77 -5.61
N SER A 214 5.72 -8.65 -5.69
CA SER A 214 4.83 -8.97 -4.57
C SER A 214 5.49 -9.83 -3.48
N GLN A 215 6.64 -10.43 -3.76
CA GLN A 215 7.38 -11.29 -2.83
C GLN A 215 8.57 -10.58 -2.18
N GLY A 216 8.75 -9.29 -2.43
CA GLY A 216 9.90 -8.50 -2.01
C GLY A 216 10.95 -8.38 -3.13
N CYS A 217 11.44 -7.18 -3.36
CA CYS A 217 12.44 -6.92 -4.39
C CYS A 217 13.83 -6.90 -3.78
N PHE A 218 14.63 -7.88 -4.10
CA PHE A 218 16.04 -8.00 -3.73
C PHE A 218 17.01 -7.70 -4.88
N GLU A 219 16.48 -7.42 -6.06
CA GLU A 219 17.26 -7.12 -7.25
C GLU A 219 17.63 -5.61 -7.37
N PRO A 220 18.78 -5.27 -7.98
CA PRO A 220 19.84 -6.17 -8.47
C PRO A 220 20.66 -6.78 -7.33
N LEU A 221 21.09 -8.05 -7.53
CA LEU A 221 21.96 -8.72 -6.54
C LEU A 221 23.28 -7.96 -6.36
N GLY A 222 23.81 -7.95 -5.13
CA GLY A 222 25.05 -7.28 -4.78
C GLY A 222 24.98 -5.74 -4.77
N ALA A 223 23.84 -5.13 -5.11
CA ALA A 223 23.70 -3.69 -5.02
C ALA A 223 23.46 -3.23 -3.57
N PRO A 224 24.01 -2.07 -3.14
CA PRO A 224 23.66 -1.47 -1.86
C PRO A 224 22.13 -1.40 -1.66
N VAL A 225 21.65 -1.56 -0.43
CA VAL A 225 20.22 -1.66 -0.12
C VAL A 225 19.40 -0.50 -0.71
N ASN A 226 19.95 0.72 -0.70
CA ASN A 226 19.27 1.88 -1.27
C ASN A 226 19.27 1.93 -2.81
N LEU A 227 19.89 0.99 -3.49
CA LEU A 227 19.89 0.86 -4.96
C LEU A 227 19.05 -0.33 -5.46
N LYS A 228 18.35 -1.06 -4.58
CA LYS A 228 17.39 -2.09 -4.99
C LYS A 228 16.28 -1.48 -5.85
N ALA A 229 15.84 -2.22 -6.87
CA ALA A 229 15.02 -1.66 -7.96
C ALA A 229 13.68 -1.11 -7.49
N LYS A 230 12.89 -1.88 -6.74
CA LYS A 230 11.61 -1.43 -6.19
C LYS A 230 11.86 -0.59 -4.94
N ARG A 231 11.36 0.63 -4.92
CA ARG A 231 11.61 1.64 -3.89
C ARG A 231 10.69 1.45 -2.67
N ALA A 232 10.67 0.23 -2.11
CA ALA A 232 10.04 -0.02 -0.83
C ALA A 232 10.63 0.90 0.25
N VAL A 233 9.87 1.20 1.29
CA VAL A 233 10.33 2.09 2.37
C VAL A 233 11.57 1.55 3.06
N SER A 234 11.67 0.22 3.20
CA SER A 234 12.85 -0.47 3.75
C SER A 234 14.16 -0.18 3.00
N VAL A 235 14.09 0.04 1.70
CA VAL A 235 15.26 0.30 0.85
C VAL A 235 15.40 1.77 0.43
N SER A 236 14.46 2.63 0.79
CA SER A 236 14.46 4.05 0.42
C SER A 236 14.46 4.97 1.64
N TYR A 237 13.32 5.20 2.25
CA TYR A 237 13.15 6.14 3.35
C TYR A 237 13.89 5.70 4.63
N ILE A 238 13.92 4.41 4.95
CA ILE A 238 14.61 3.91 6.15
C ILE A 238 16.12 4.14 6.06
N PRO A 239 16.85 3.74 5.01
CA PRO A 239 18.26 4.08 4.87
C PRO A 239 18.52 5.59 4.96
N MET A 240 17.67 6.42 4.34
CA MET A 240 17.79 7.88 4.46
C MET A 240 17.57 8.39 5.89
N ALA A 241 16.59 7.86 6.62
CA ALA A 241 16.33 8.22 8.01
C ALA A 241 17.51 7.88 8.93
N LEU A 242 18.08 6.69 8.73
CA LEU A 242 19.23 6.21 9.52
C LEU A 242 20.56 6.93 9.19
N THR A 243 20.62 7.66 8.08
CA THR A 243 21.80 8.40 7.62
C THR A 243 21.53 9.90 7.47
N ALA A 244 20.50 10.42 8.13
CA ALA A 244 20.04 11.80 7.94
C ALA A 244 21.14 12.87 8.20
N ASP A 245 22.04 12.60 9.12
CA ASP A 245 23.20 13.43 9.44
C ASP A 245 24.29 13.45 8.34
N CYS A 246 24.22 12.52 7.37
CA CYS A 246 25.18 12.48 6.26
C CYS A 246 24.71 13.28 5.04
N TRP A 247 23.42 13.31 4.74
CA TRP A 247 22.88 13.95 3.54
C TRP A 247 22.12 15.26 3.82
N SER A 248 21.80 15.56 5.07
CA SER A 248 21.21 16.84 5.48
C SER A 248 22.15 17.60 6.39
N ARG A 249 22.37 18.89 6.10
CA ARG A 249 23.28 19.75 6.86
C ARG A 249 22.90 19.87 8.36
N ILE A 250 21.60 19.82 8.66
CA ILE A 250 21.06 19.93 10.02
C ILE A 250 20.51 18.59 10.51
N GLY A 251 20.66 17.55 9.69
CA GLY A 251 20.05 16.24 9.94
C GLY A 251 20.57 15.56 11.20
N LYS A 252 19.69 14.75 11.79
CA LYS A 252 20.00 13.85 12.90
C LYS A 252 19.49 12.46 12.54
N SER A 253 20.37 11.46 12.62
CA SER A 253 20.00 10.07 12.37
C SER A 253 18.92 9.60 13.33
N VAL A 254 17.93 8.92 12.77
CA VAL A 254 16.78 8.38 13.49
C VAL A 254 17.19 7.13 14.27
N THR A 255 16.66 6.97 15.47
CA THR A 255 16.74 5.71 16.22
C THR A 255 15.60 4.80 15.78
N LEU A 256 15.91 3.64 15.20
CA LEU A 256 14.94 2.61 14.81
C LEU A 256 15.02 1.43 15.77
N LEU A 257 13.89 1.04 16.36
CA LEU A 257 13.74 -0.18 17.15
C LEU A 257 12.73 -1.09 16.44
N ALA A 258 13.20 -2.24 15.98
CA ALA A 258 12.37 -3.33 15.48
C ALA A 258 12.00 -4.26 16.65
N ASP A 259 11.03 -5.16 16.45
CA ASP A 259 10.44 -6.04 17.49
C ASP A 259 9.93 -5.24 18.71
N ALA A 260 9.50 -4.01 18.47
CA ALA A 260 9.04 -3.04 19.46
C ALA A 260 7.56 -2.71 19.23
N PHE A 261 6.68 -3.45 19.91
CA PHE A 261 5.23 -3.34 19.74
C PHE A 261 4.65 -2.27 20.67
N ALA A 262 4.04 -1.21 20.11
CA ALA A 262 3.35 -0.19 20.88
C ALA A 262 2.02 -0.73 21.44
N VAL A 263 1.87 -0.68 22.75
CA VAL A 263 0.68 -1.21 23.46
C VAL A 263 -0.26 -0.10 23.91
N SER A 264 0.25 1.13 24.16
CA SER A 264 -0.60 2.28 24.47
C SER A 264 0.06 3.61 24.11
N VAL A 265 -0.77 4.58 23.77
CA VAL A 265 -0.40 6.00 23.70
C VAL A 265 -0.64 6.63 25.08
N ASN A 266 0.37 7.29 25.63
CA ASN A 266 0.30 7.93 26.92
C ASN A 266 -0.11 9.40 26.75
N THR A 267 -0.97 9.89 27.66
CA THR A 267 -1.41 11.29 27.70
C THR A 267 -1.01 11.95 29.01
N ASP A 268 -0.78 13.26 28.97
CA ASP A 268 -0.57 14.07 30.16
C ASP A 268 -1.90 14.48 30.82
N MET A 269 -1.82 15.21 31.93
CA MET A 269 -2.98 15.68 32.67
C MET A 269 -3.94 16.57 31.88
N SER A 270 -3.49 17.15 30.76
CA SER A 270 -4.33 17.92 29.83
C SER A 270 -5.02 17.05 28.78
N GLY A 271 -4.74 15.75 28.74
CA GLY A 271 -5.22 14.81 27.72
C GLY A 271 -4.44 14.87 26.42
N ALA A 272 -3.31 15.59 26.35
CA ALA A 272 -2.47 15.63 25.17
C ALA A 272 -1.46 14.47 25.17
N ALA A 273 -1.12 13.94 23.98
CA ALA A 273 -0.13 12.86 23.86
C ALA A 273 1.24 13.31 24.39
N CYS A 274 1.88 12.46 25.18
CA CYS A 274 3.18 12.75 25.80
C CYS A 274 4.18 11.58 25.68
N GLY A 275 3.80 10.46 25.08
CA GLY A 275 4.68 9.31 24.89
C GLY A 275 3.94 8.04 24.49
N VAL A 276 4.66 6.94 24.51
CA VAL A 276 4.18 5.60 24.14
C VAL A 276 4.72 4.58 25.11
N THR A 277 3.87 3.64 25.51
CA THR A 277 4.29 2.40 26.15
C THR A 277 4.44 1.33 25.07
N TRP A 278 5.58 0.64 25.03
CA TRP A 278 5.86 -0.39 24.06
C TRP A 278 6.49 -1.63 24.70
N ARG A 279 6.41 -2.75 24.01
CA ARG A 279 6.84 -4.05 24.47
C ARG A 279 7.81 -4.67 23.48
N VAL A 280 8.89 -5.28 23.98
CA VAL A 280 9.81 -6.09 23.14
C VAL A 280 9.10 -7.41 22.82
N GLY A 281 8.97 -7.73 21.52
CA GLY A 281 8.28 -8.94 21.08
C GLY A 281 8.91 -10.22 21.63
N ALA A 282 10.24 -10.34 21.58
CA ALA A 282 10.96 -11.54 21.98
C ALA A 282 10.95 -11.79 23.49
N THR A 283 11.06 -10.75 24.34
CA THR A 283 11.22 -10.88 25.80
C THR A 283 9.96 -10.55 26.57
N GLY A 284 9.04 -9.83 25.99
CA GLY A 284 7.84 -9.31 26.65
C GLY A 284 8.11 -8.15 27.61
N GLU A 285 9.34 -7.66 27.68
CA GLU A 285 9.71 -6.53 28.52
C GLU A 285 9.04 -5.24 28.02
N THR A 286 8.54 -4.43 28.95
CA THR A 286 7.77 -3.21 28.63
C THR A 286 8.54 -1.97 29.00
N PHE A 287 8.53 -0.98 28.10
CA PHE A 287 9.20 0.30 28.24
C PHE A 287 8.23 1.46 28.04
N VAL A 288 8.54 2.58 28.66
CA VAL A 288 7.83 3.87 28.47
C VAL A 288 8.80 4.88 27.88
N GLU A 289 8.45 5.41 26.73
CA GLU A 289 9.19 6.50 26.09
C GLU A 289 8.34 7.76 26.04
N ASN A 290 8.93 8.91 26.42
CA ASN A 290 8.29 10.21 26.40
C ASN A 290 8.72 11.03 25.19
N ALA A 291 7.78 11.76 24.60
CA ALA A 291 8.03 12.64 23.46
C ALA A 291 7.16 13.89 23.48
N ARG A 292 7.60 14.91 22.75
CA ARG A 292 6.79 16.12 22.52
C ARG A 292 5.64 15.86 21.56
N ILE A 293 5.85 14.97 20.57
CA ILE A 293 4.88 14.59 19.53
C ILE A 293 4.87 13.08 19.38
N VAL A 294 3.68 12.51 19.19
CA VAL A 294 3.47 11.11 18.82
C VAL A 294 2.79 11.05 17.46
N VAL A 295 3.31 10.17 16.57
CA VAL A 295 2.74 9.90 15.24
C VAL A 295 2.40 8.44 15.14
N LEU A 296 1.12 8.11 14.89
CA LEU A 296 0.68 6.75 14.62
C LEU A 296 0.78 6.48 13.11
N SER A 297 1.41 5.38 12.75
CA SER A 297 1.59 4.92 11.37
C SER A 297 1.56 3.39 11.28
N CYS A 298 0.65 2.77 12.06
CA CYS A 298 0.54 1.33 12.19
C CYS A 298 -0.35 0.70 11.10
N GLY A 299 -0.89 1.50 10.18
CA GLY A 299 -1.82 1.07 9.14
C GLY A 299 -3.29 1.06 9.60
N THR A 300 -4.17 0.75 8.65
CA THR A 300 -5.62 0.90 8.80
C THR A 300 -6.28 0.01 9.86
N VAL A 301 -5.60 -1.04 10.28
CA VAL A 301 -6.11 -1.97 11.30
C VAL A 301 -5.50 -1.66 12.67
N GLU A 302 -4.19 -1.55 12.74
CA GLU A 302 -3.50 -1.44 14.01
C GLU A 302 -3.50 0.00 14.58
N THR A 303 -3.63 1.04 13.74
CA THR A 303 -3.77 2.42 14.24
C THR A 303 -5.06 2.62 15.05
N PRO A 304 -6.27 2.28 14.54
CA PRO A 304 -7.47 2.36 15.37
C PRO A 304 -7.47 1.34 16.52
N ARG A 305 -6.88 0.15 16.37
CA ARG A 305 -6.73 -0.79 17.47
C ARG A 305 -5.92 -0.19 18.61
N LEU A 306 -4.76 0.40 18.33
CA LEU A 306 -3.91 1.04 19.34
C LEU A 306 -4.64 2.21 20.00
N TRP A 307 -5.36 3.04 19.22
CA TRP A 307 -6.19 4.12 19.74
C TRP A 307 -7.22 3.62 20.76
N LEU A 308 -8.00 2.60 20.36
CA LEU A 308 -9.07 2.03 21.20
C LEU A 308 -8.51 1.33 22.45
N ASN A 309 -7.42 0.56 22.34
CA ASN A 309 -6.73 -0.06 23.47
C ASN A 309 -6.10 0.98 24.43
N SER A 310 -5.80 2.17 23.94
CA SER A 310 -5.29 3.29 24.76
C SER A 310 -6.42 4.08 25.45
N ASN A 311 -7.68 3.70 25.27
CA ASN A 311 -8.86 4.40 25.79
C ASN A 311 -8.89 5.89 25.40
N LEU A 312 -8.39 6.27 24.24
CA LEU A 312 -8.42 7.65 23.75
C LEU A 312 -9.84 8.06 23.32
N PRO A 313 -10.17 9.37 23.36
CA PRO A 313 -11.51 9.87 23.06
C PRO A 313 -12.00 9.49 21.66
N ASN A 314 -13.27 9.07 21.56
CA ASN A 314 -13.98 8.80 20.31
C ASN A 314 -15.43 9.32 20.39
N PRO A 315 -15.66 10.63 20.56
CA PRO A 315 -17.00 11.15 20.87
C PRO A 315 -17.98 11.08 19.70
N ASN A 316 -17.50 11.07 18.45
CA ASN A 316 -18.33 10.96 17.24
C ASN A 316 -18.44 9.52 16.70
N GLY A 317 -17.73 8.54 17.30
CA GLY A 317 -17.79 7.13 16.90
C GLY A 317 -17.06 6.79 15.59
N TRP A 318 -16.24 7.70 15.02
CA TRP A 318 -15.56 7.48 13.74
C TRP A 318 -14.19 6.78 13.86
N VAL A 319 -13.62 6.63 15.06
CA VAL A 319 -12.38 5.85 15.22
C VAL A 319 -12.62 4.40 14.77
N GLY A 320 -11.86 3.96 13.80
CA GLY A 320 -11.99 2.63 13.18
C GLY A 320 -13.10 2.53 12.12
N ARG A 321 -13.88 3.58 11.85
CA ARG A 321 -15.00 3.52 10.93
C ARG A 321 -14.71 4.19 9.59
N GLY A 322 -15.50 3.83 8.56
CA GLY A 322 -15.36 4.35 7.21
C GLY A 322 -14.30 3.62 6.39
N LEU A 323 -14.00 2.36 6.72
CA LEU A 323 -13.06 1.55 5.95
C LEU A 323 -13.49 1.45 4.49
N THR A 324 -12.63 1.92 3.59
CA THR A 324 -12.71 1.71 2.14
C THR A 324 -11.60 0.74 1.72
N ASP A 325 -11.83 -0.01 0.64
CA ASP A 325 -10.91 -1.06 0.18
C ASP A 325 -10.83 -1.19 -1.34
N HIS A 326 -11.33 -0.20 -2.08
CA HIS A 326 -11.52 -0.21 -3.53
C HIS A 326 -12.45 -1.32 -4.03
N PHE A 327 -13.20 -1.96 -3.16
CA PHE A 327 -14.13 -3.05 -3.48
C PHE A 327 -13.62 -3.94 -4.63
N VAL A 328 -12.43 -4.50 -4.44
CA VAL A 328 -11.63 -5.18 -5.46
C VAL A 328 -12.37 -6.36 -6.08
N ASP A 329 -12.30 -6.48 -7.41
CA ASP A 329 -12.69 -7.67 -8.17
C ASP A 329 -11.55 -8.08 -9.11
N ALA A 330 -11.66 -9.20 -9.78
CA ALA A 330 -10.69 -9.63 -10.76
C ALA A 330 -11.37 -10.41 -11.88
N VAL A 331 -10.97 -10.09 -13.11
CA VAL A 331 -11.40 -10.79 -14.33
C VAL A 331 -10.16 -11.34 -15.01
N THR A 332 -10.16 -12.65 -15.31
CA THR A 332 -9.03 -13.33 -15.92
C THR A 332 -9.43 -13.90 -17.27
N GLY A 333 -8.66 -13.61 -18.32
CA GLY A 333 -8.82 -14.16 -19.65
C GLY A 333 -7.78 -15.25 -19.93
N MET A 334 -8.20 -16.39 -20.46
CA MET A 334 -7.32 -17.39 -21.05
C MET A 334 -7.05 -17.02 -22.52
N MET A 335 -5.84 -16.54 -22.79
CA MET A 335 -5.44 -16.02 -24.09
C MET A 335 -4.98 -17.15 -25.03
N PRO A 336 -5.02 -16.95 -26.36
CA PRO A 336 -4.45 -17.92 -27.32
C PRO A 336 -2.91 -17.89 -27.38
N PHE A 337 -2.26 -16.99 -26.67
CA PHE A 337 -0.81 -16.73 -26.68
C PHE A 337 -0.26 -16.65 -25.25
N ASP A 338 1.07 -16.69 -25.10
CA ASP A 338 1.76 -16.41 -23.86
C ASP A 338 1.61 -14.90 -23.51
N THR A 339 1.13 -14.60 -22.33
CA THR A 339 0.85 -13.24 -21.87
C THR A 339 2.08 -12.54 -21.28
N GLY A 340 3.14 -13.26 -20.99
CA GLY A 340 4.30 -12.75 -20.28
C GLY A 340 3.99 -12.26 -18.85
N SER A 341 2.87 -12.67 -18.27
CA SER A 341 2.37 -12.16 -16.97
C SER A 341 3.27 -12.48 -15.78
N SER A 342 4.13 -13.49 -15.91
CA SER A 342 5.09 -13.89 -14.87
C SER A 342 6.40 -13.11 -14.88
N ARG A 343 6.54 -12.11 -15.76
CA ARG A 343 7.78 -11.35 -15.93
C ARG A 343 7.54 -9.85 -15.85
N GLY A 344 8.57 -9.13 -15.44
CA GLY A 344 8.52 -7.68 -15.28
C GLY A 344 7.89 -7.25 -13.96
N PRO A 345 7.61 -5.97 -13.79
CA PRO A 345 6.89 -5.47 -12.63
C PRO A 345 5.50 -6.07 -12.54
N GLY A 346 4.98 -6.22 -11.32
CA GLY A 346 3.65 -6.79 -11.10
C GLY A 346 2.56 -6.05 -11.87
N CYS A 347 2.65 -4.72 -11.98
CA CYS A 347 1.76 -3.89 -12.78
C CYS A 347 2.53 -2.73 -13.41
N GLY A 348 2.42 -2.56 -14.72
CA GLY A 348 3.08 -1.48 -15.49
C GLY A 348 2.12 -0.61 -16.30
N ALA A 349 0.82 -0.86 -16.24
CA ALA A 349 -0.19 -0.16 -17.04
C ALA A 349 -1.50 -0.02 -16.27
N ARG A 350 -2.36 0.91 -16.69
CA ARG A 350 -3.73 1.05 -16.17
C ARG A 350 -4.67 1.71 -17.15
N ILE A 351 -5.98 1.55 -16.92
CA ILE A 351 -7.04 2.35 -17.52
C ILE A 351 -7.78 3.05 -16.39
N ASP A 352 -7.88 4.37 -16.44
CA ASP A 352 -8.62 5.17 -15.47
C ASP A 352 -10.01 5.52 -16.00
N PHE A 353 -11.00 5.44 -15.11
CA PHE A 353 -12.38 5.90 -15.33
C PHE A 353 -12.73 6.88 -14.20
N PRO A 354 -12.55 8.20 -14.40
CA PRO A 354 -12.79 9.20 -13.36
C PRO A 354 -14.16 9.06 -12.70
N GLY A 355 -14.19 9.05 -11.36
CA GLY A 355 -15.41 8.87 -10.55
C GLY A 355 -15.96 7.44 -10.53
N VAL A 356 -15.28 6.49 -11.19
CA VAL A 356 -15.68 5.07 -11.24
C VAL A 356 -14.59 4.18 -10.65
N GLY A 357 -13.32 4.41 -11.01
CA GLY A 357 -12.19 3.60 -10.57
C GLY A 357 -11.20 3.30 -11.70
N MET A 358 -10.51 2.17 -11.63
CA MET A 358 -9.51 1.80 -12.62
C MET A 358 -9.39 0.28 -12.84
N LEU A 359 -8.72 -0.08 -13.95
CA LEU A 359 -8.32 -1.43 -14.31
C LEU A 359 -6.79 -1.53 -14.37
N GLU A 360 -6.22 -2.62 -13.85
CA GLU A 360 -4.79 -2.90 -13.89
C GLU A 360 -4.50 -4.33 -14.38
N PRO A 361 -3.55 -4.53 -15.33
CA PRO A 361 -3.08 -5.86 -15.69
C PRO A 361 -2.07 -6.33 -14.65
N VAL A 362 -2.50 -7.17 -13.73
CA VAL A 362 -1.63 -7.66 -12.65
C VAL A 362 -0.97 -8.97 -13.05
N GLY A 363 0.36 -9.00 -12.95
CA GLY A 363 1.19 -10.17 -13.17
C GLY A 363 1.83 -10.67 -11.90
N GLU A 364 1.95 -11.97 -11.80
CA GLU A 364 2.52 -12.68 -10.66
C GLU A 364 3.39 -13.84 -11.15
N THR A 365 4.32 -14.31 -10.33
CA THR A 365 5.05 -15.54 -10.62
C THR A 365 4.08 -16.72 -10.80
N PRO A 366 4.43 -17.76 -11.59
CA PRO A 366 3.54 -18.89 -11.84
C PRO A 366 3.04 -19.57 -10.57
N GLY A 367 3.87 -19.76 -9.55
CA GLY A 367 3.46 -20.37 -8.28
C GLY A 367 2.51 -19.51 -7.48
N LEU A 368 2.73 -18.18 -7.39
CA LEU A 368 1.80 -17.27 -6.74
C LEU A 368 0.47 -17.22 -7.51
N ARG A 369 0.50 -17.21 -8.84
CA ARG A 369 -0.68 -17.28 -9.69
C ARG A 369 -1.47 -18.57 -9.45
N ALA A 370 -0.78 -19.71 -9.38
CA ALA A 370 -1.40 -21.00 -9.07
C ALA A 370 -2.04 -21.00 -7.69
N ALA A 371 -1.37 -20.46 -6.68
CA ALA A 371 -1.91 -20.32 -5.32
C ALA A 371 -3.17 -19.42 -5.32
N LEU A 372 -3.14 -18.25 -5.94
CA LEU A 372 -4.31 -17.37 -6.07
C LEU A 372 -5.47 -18.05 -6.82
N SER A 373 -5.18 -18.85 -7.83
CA SER A 373 -6.19 -19.64 -8.54
C SER A 373 -6.78 -20.75 -7.66
N ALA A 374 -5.96 -21.40 -6.83
CA ALA A 374 -6.43 -22.39 -5.87
C ALA A 374 -7.36 -21.78 -4.80
N PHE A 375 -7.09 -20.56 -4.33
CA PHE A 375 -7.99 -19.84 -3.42
C PHE A 375 -9.37 -19.58 -4.03
N SER A 376 -9.46 -19.48 -5.34
CA SER A 376 -10.74 -19.32 -6.03
C SER A 376 -11.68 -20.50 -5.80
N ALA A 377 -11.15 -21.68 -5.48
CA ALA A 377 -11.93 -22.87 -5.12
C ALA A 377 -12.47 -22.82 -3.68
N ALA A 378 -11.84 -22.03 -2.81
CA ALA A 378 -12.20 -21.93 -1.39
C ALA A 378 -13.40 -21.02 -1.11
N GLY A 379 -13.91 -20.27 -2.11
CA GLY A 379 -15.05 -19.39 -1.94
C GLY A 379 -16.28 -20.14 -1.40
N ILE A 380 -16.63 -19.89 -0.13
CA ILE A 380 -17.82 -20.45 0.53
C ILE A 380 -18.86 -19.36 0.59
N PRO A 381 -20.02 -19.51 -0.08
CA PRO A 381 -21.10 -18.52 -0.01
C PRO A 381 -21.48 -18.19 1.43
N GLY A 382 -21.48 -16.90 1.77
CA GLY A 382 -21.80 -16.41 3.09
C GLY A 382 -20.61 -16.32 4.07
N TYR A 383 -19.48 -16.96 3.80
CA TYR A 383 -18.29 -16.86 4.62
C TYR A 383 -17.12 -16.17 3.90
N TYR A 384 -16.85 -16.60 2.65
CA TYR A 384 -15.87 -15.98 1.76
C TYR A 384 -16.61 -15.46 0.51
N ASP A 385 -17.37 -14.40 0.69
CA ASP A 385 -18.18 -13.84 -0.37
C ASP A 385 -17.79 -12.38 -0.60
N ASN A 386 -17.25 -12.10 -1.78
CA ASN A 386 -16.88 -10.74 -2.18
C ASN A 386 -18.09 -9.91 -2.69
N GLY A 387 -19.33 -10.35 -2.44
CA GLY A 387 -20.52 -9.64 -2.88
C GLY A 387 -20.82 -9.81 -4.38
N LEU A 388 -20.36 -10.87 -5.03
CA LEU A 388 -20.74 -11.16 -6.41
C LEU A 388 -22.24 -11.25 -6.58
N THR A 389 -22.78 -10.44 -7.49
CA THR A 389 -24.22 -10.35 -7.76
C THR A 389 -24.70 -11.24 -8.89
N GLY A 390 -23.92 -12.19 -9.35
CA GLY A 390 -24.32 -13.21 -10.31
C GLY A 390 -24.30 -12.80 -11.78
N THR A 391 -23.99 -11.54 -12.12
CA THR A 391 -23.82 -11.12 -13.52
C THR A 391 -22.37 -11.29 -13.93
N GLY A 392 -22.11 -12.13 -14.92
CA GLY A 392 -20.76 -12.36 -15.46
C GLY A 392 -20.33 -11.32 -16.49
N HIS A 393 -21.21 -10.42 -16.93
CA HIS A 393 -20.97 -9.47 -18.02
C HIS A 393 -20.39 -10.12 -19.29
N GLY A 394 -20.75 -11.38 -19.57
CA GLY A 394 -20.19 -12.17 -20.68
C GLY A 394 -18.97 -13.01 -20.33
N ALA A 395 -18.61 -13.17 -19.06
CA ALA A 395 -17.66 -14.17 -18.60
C ALA A 395 -18.25 -15.58 -18.73
N ASP A 396 -17.41 -16.55 -19.12
CA ASP A 396 -17.84 -17.94 -19.32
C ASP A 396 -18.01 -18.70 -18.00
N VAL A 397 -17.21 -18.32 -16.99
CA VAL A 397 -17.25 -18.89 -15.66
C VAL A 397 -17.43 -17.77 -14.63
N VAL A 398 -18.47 -17.88 -13.82
CA VAL A 398 -18.78 -16.93 -12.75
C VAL A 398 -18.90 -17.66 -11.43
N GLY A 399 -18.27 -17.11 -10.39
CA GLY A 399 -18.29 -17.70 -9.06
C GLY A 399 -17.03 -18.55 -8.76
N ARG A 400 -17.21 -19.77 -8.26
CA ARG A 400 -16.09 -20.64 -7.88
C ARG A 400 -15.40 -21.23 -9.10
N LEU A 401 -14.07 -21.22 -9.06
CA LEU A 401 -13.27 -21.93 -10.05
C LEU A 401 -12.87 -23.30 -9.47
N VAL A 402 -13.49 -24.35 -9.97
CA VAL A 402 -13.33 -25.72 -9.44
C VAL A 402 -13.28 -26.76 -10.57
N GLY A 403 -12.86 -27.97 -10.26
CA GLY A 403 -12.93 -29.13 -11.16
C GLY A 403 -12.15 -28.92 -12.46
N THR A 404 -12.80 -29.15 -13.60
CA THR A 404 -12.20 -29.05 -14.93
C THR A 404 -11.74 -27.64 -15.26
N ASP A 405 -12.53 -26.63 -14.90
CA ASP A 405 -12.20 -25.23 -15.16
C ASP A 405 -10.92 -24.80 -14.41
N LEU A 406 -10.76 -25.23 -13.14
CA LEU A 406 -9.54 -24.98 -12.38
C LEU A 406 -8.33 -25.68 -13.00
N LYS A 407 -8.48 -26.96 -13.39
CA LYS A 407 -7.39 -27.70 -14.06
C LYS A 407 -6.98 -27.04 -15.36
N GLU A 408 -7.94 -26.59 -16.17
CA GLU A 408 -7.68 -25.92 -17.43
C GLU A 408 -6.93 -24.60 -17.20
N ALA A 409 -7.38 -23.78 -16.26
CA ALA A 409 -6.72 -22.52 -15.92
C ALA A 409 -5.27 -22.77 -15.44
N MET A 410 -5.05 -23.71 -14.54
CA MET A 410 -3.72 -24.03 -14.01
C MET A 410 -2.78 -24.61 -15.07
N SER A 411 -3.31 -25.42 -16.02
CA SER A 411 -2.52 -25.95 -17.14
C SER A 411 -2.14 -24.89 -18.18
N ASN A 412 -2.76 -23.73 -18.14
CA ASN A 412 -2.52 -22.61 -19.05
C ASN A 412 -2.08 -21.34 -18.31
N VAL A 413 -1.39 -21.47 -17.18
CA VAL A 413 -1.02 -20.34 -16.31
C VAL A 413 -0.28 -19.23 -17.05
N ASP A 414 0.60 -19.57 -18.01
CA ASP A 414 1.35 -18.60 -18.81
C ASP A 414 0.48 -17.84 -19.84
N ARG A 415 -0.73 -18.34 -20.08
CA ARG A 415 -1.71 -17.72 -20.98
C ARG A 415 -2.80 -16.95 -20.26
N LEU A 416 -2.74 -16.88 -18.95
CA LEU A 416 -3.70 -16.11 -18.16
C LEU A 416 -3.31 -14.63 -18.12
N LEU A 417 -4.20 -13.76 -18.58
CA LEU A 417 -4.12 -12.33 -18.39
C LEU A 417 -5.14 -11.93 -17.32
N ASN A 418 -4.65 -11.52 -16.17
CA ASN A 418 -5.49 -11.05 -15.08
C ASN A 418 -5.64 -9.53 -15.12
N ILE A 419 -6.87 -9.06 -14.99
CA ILE A 419 -7.20 -7.65 -14.83
C ILE A 419 -7.86 -7.47 -13.47
N ASP A 420 -7.18 -6.75 -12.59
CA ASP A 420 -7.75 -6.33 -11.31
C ASP A 420 -8.59 -5.08 -11.51
N VAL A 421 -9.71 -5.06 -10.80
CA VAL A 421 -10.71 -4.00 -10.79
C VAL A 421 -10.62 -3.27 -9.46
N PHE A 422 -10.32 -1.99 -9.50
CA PHE A 422 -10.25 -1.11 -8.33
C PHE A 422 -11.32 -0.04 -8.43
N THR A 423 -12.34 -0.19 -7.60
CA THR A 423 -13.52 0.68 -7.62
C THR A 423 -13.27 1.96 -6.81
N ASP A 424 -13.74 3.10 -7.30
CA ASP A 424 -13.92 4.28 -6.44
C ASP A 424 -15.14 4.03 -5.54
N ASP A 425 -14.88 3.54 -4.34
CA ASP A 425 -15.89 3.15 -3.36
C ASP A 425 -16.22 4.25 -2.35
N ASP A 426 -17.46 4.25 -1.86
CA ASP A 426 -17.92 5.20 -0.87
C ASP A 426 -17.38 4.89 0.52
N VAL A 427 -17.15 5.94 1.31
CA VAL A 427 -16.90 5.83 2.74
C VAL A 427 -18.22 5.49 3.45
N GLU A 428 -18.26 4.34 4.11
CA GLU A 428 -19.47 3.84 4.77
C GLU A 428 -19.16 3.53 6.24
N MET A 429 -19.85 4.20 7.16
CA MET A 429 -19.62 4.10 8.60
C MET A 429 -19.78 2.66 9.15
N GLN A 430 -20.56 1.82 8.48
CA GLN A 430 -20.75 0.42 8.86
C GLN A 430 -19.52 -0.46 8.62
N ASN A 431 -18.65 -0.07 7.69
CA ASN A 431 -17.40 -0.76 7.42
C ASN A 431 -16.29 -0.21 8.32
N GLY A 432 -15.49 -1.10 8.91
CA GLY A 432 -14.46 -0.60 9.81
C GLY A 432 -13.71 -1.66 10.59
N ILE A 433 -13.03 -1.16 11.60
CA ILE A 433 -12.28 -1.91 12.58
C ILE A 433 -12.89 -1.68 13.95
N SER A 434 -13.17 -2.74 14.66
CA SER A 434 -13.57 -2.73 16.08
C SER A 434 -12.63 -3.62 16.89
N LEU A 435 -12.70 -3.54 18.22
CA LEU A 435 -12.08 -4.53 19.05
C LEU A 435 -12.99 -5.76 19.14
N SER A 436 -12.41 -6.95 19.02
CA SER A 436 -13.16 -8.20 19.07
C SER A 436 -13.71 -8.45 20.50
N SER A 437 -15.00 -8.76 20.59
CA SER A 437 -15.63 -9.26 21.79
C SER A 437 -15.63 -10.81 21.86
N SER A 438 -15.28 -11.47 20.76
CA SER A 438 -15.35 -12.94 20.64
C SER A 438 -14.03 -13.63 20.86
N TYR A 439 -12.92 -12.92 20.66
CA TYR A 439 -11.57 -13.44 20.87
C TYR A 439 -10.97 -12.84 22.13
N PRO A 440 -10.24 -13.64 22.92
CA PRO A 440 -9.52 -13.12 24.08
C PRO A 440 -8.46 -12.11 23.61
N PRO A 441 -8.09 -11.14 24.45
CA PRO A 441 -6.93 -10.30 24.20
C PRO A 441 -5.67 -11.14 23.98
N ASP A 442 -4.81 -10.69 23.08
CA ASP A 442 -3.44 -11.20 22.96
C ASP A 442 -2.51 -10.48 23.97
N GLU A 443 -1.20 -10.78 23.89
CA GLU A 443 -0.20 -10.13 24.74
C GLU A 443 -0.06 -8.62 24.53
N HIS A 444 -0.72 -8.08 23.51
CA HIS A 444 -0.69 -6.67 23.13
C HIS A 444 -2.04 -5.95 23.35
N GLY A 445 -2.99 -6.61 23.99
CA GLY A 445 -4.32 -6.09 24.29
C GLY A 445 -5.43 -6.69 23.42
N ALA A 446 -6.59 -6.04 23.39
CA ALA A 446 -7.73 -6.54 22.62
C ALA A 446 -7.40 -6.58 21.12
N VAL A 447 -7.76 -7.70 20.47
CA VAL A 447 -7.49 -7.95 19.05
C VAL A 447 -8.47 -7.21 18.15
N PRO A 448 -8.05 -6.73 16.97
CA PRO A 448 -8.94 -6.07 16.03
C PRO A 448 -9.86 -7.06 15.32
N ARG A 449 -11.05 -6.59 14.99
CA ARG A 449 -11.99 -7.25 14.11
C ARG A 449 -12.25 -6.36 12.89
N ILE A 450 -12.13 -6.93 11.70
CA ILE A 450 -12.42 -6.25 10.44
C ILE A 450 -13.89 -6.52 10.08
N GLU A 451 -14.65 -5.47 9.83
CA GLU A 451 -16.06 -5.52 9.46
C GLU A 451 -16.24 -4.84 8.10
N ILE A 452 -16.50 -5.62 7.06
CA ILE A 452 -16.84 -5.14 5.72
C ILE A 452 -18.09 -5.84 5.23
N HIS A 453 -19.07 -5.05 4.88
CA HIS A 453 -20.40 -5.52 4.45
C HIS A 453 -20.48 -5.52 2.91
N TYR A 454 -19.83 -6.47 2.25
CA TYR A 454 -19.73 -6.53 0.79
C TYR A 454 -21.06 -6.55 0.05
N ARG A 455 -22.09 -7.16 0.62
CA ARG A 455 -23.43 -7.26 0.00
C ARG A 455 -24.30 -6.03 0.19
N SER A 456 -23.94 -5.15 1.11
CA SER A 456 -24.69 -3.94 1.44
C SER A 456 -23.89 -2.66 1.21
N ARG A 457 -22.98 -2.69 0.24
CA ARG A 457 -22.29 -1.49 -0.24
C ARG A 457 -23.28 -0.54 -0.92
N SER A 458 -22.91 0.73 -1.02
CA SER A 458 -23.75 1.73 -1.68
C SER A 458 -24.07 1.36 -3.13
N ALA A 459 -25.19 1.87 -3.64
CA ALA A 459 -25.59 1.65 -5.02
C ALA A 459 -24.54 2.17 -6.01
N ARG A 460 -23.86 3.30 -5.70
CA ARG A 460 -22.77 3.85 -6.50
C ARG A 460 -21.58 2.89 -6.53
N THR A 461 -21.11 2.42 -5.38
CA THR A 461 -19.99 1.48 -5.27
C THR A 461 -20.26 0.20 -6.07
N ILE A 462 -21.45 -0.38 -5.95
CA ILE A 462 -21.84 -1.58 -6.71
C ILE A 462 -21.87 -1.30 -8.21
N ALA A 463 -22.51 -0.20 -8.64
CA ALA A 463 -22.60 0.17 -10.05
C ALA A 463 -21.20 0.42 -10.66
N ASN A 464 -20.33 1.10 -9.95
CA ASN A 464 -18.95 1.36 -10.39
C ASN A 464 -18.18 0.04 -10.60
N ARG A 465 -18.26 -0.87 -9.65
CA ARG A 465 -17.61 -2.18 -9.75
C ARG A 465 -18.10 -2.98 -10.95
N GLU A 466 -19.44 -3.08 -11.12
CA GLU A 466 -20.04 -3.83 -12.23
C GLU A 466 -19.69 -3.21 -13.59
N PHE A 467 -19.64 -1.88 -13.69
CA PHE A 467 -19.17 -1.19 -14.88
C PHE A 467 -17.72 -1.57 -15.22
N LEU A 468 -16.80 -1.51 -14.25
CA LEU A 468 -15.40 -1.84 -14.45
C LEU A 468 -15.21 -3.30 -14.84
N VAL A 469 -15.96 -4.23 -14.23
CA VAL A 469 -15.96 -5.64 -14.60
C VAL A 469 -16.40 -5.82 -16.06
N SER A 470 -17.46 -5.12 -16.51
CA SER A 470 -17.89 -5.20 -17.92
C SER A 470 -16.77 -4.76 -18.87
N LYS A 471 -16.05 -3.68 -18.52
CA LYS A 471 -14.92 -3.16 -19.33
C LYS A 471 -13.73 -4.13 -19.34
N ALA A 472 -13.43 -4.79 -18.22
CA ALA A 472 -12.40 -5.81 -18.17
C ALA A 472 -12.74 -7.02 -19.06
N VAL A 473 -14.00 -7.49 -19.03
CA VAL A 473 -14.49 -8.58 -19.92
C VAL A 473 -14.41 -8.16 -21.40
N GLU A 474 -14.91 -6.95 -21.73
CA GLU A 474 -14.83 -6.40 -23.10
C GLU A 474 -13.38 -6.37 -23.62
N LEU A 475 -12.43 -5.89 -22.79
CA LEU A 475 -11.01 -5.81 -23.13
C LEU A 475 -10.43 -7.20 -23.43
N LEU A 476 -10.67 -8.17 -22.56
CA LEU A 476 -10.18 -9.54 -22.74
C LEU A 476 -10.78 -10.21 -23.98
N ARG A 477 -12.07 -9.98 -24.26
CA ARG A 477 -12.73 -10.47 -25.47
C ARG A 477 -12.17 -9.82 -26.74
N ALA A 478 -11.92 -8.52 -26.72
CA ALA A 478 -11.32 -7.81 -27.83
C ALA A 478 -9.91 -8.34 -28.17
N LEU A 479 -9.15 -8.78 -27.17
CA LEU A 479 -7.87 -9.45 -27.34
C LEU A 479 -7.97 -10.91 -27.81
N GLY A 480 -9.19 -11.47 -27.95
CA GLY A 480 -9.41 -12.83 -28.40
C GLY A 480 -9.31 -13.89 -27.30
N ALA A 481 -9.61 -13.55 -26.05
CA ALA A 481 -9.65 -14.51 -24.96
C ALA A 481 -10.56 -15.70 -25.31
N LYS A 482 -10.02 -16.92 -25.21
CA LYS A 482 -10.75 -18.17 -25.46
C LYS A 482 -11.79 -18.43 -24.36
N LYS A 483 -11.46 -18.02 -23.14
CA LYS A 483 -12.32 -18.18 -21.98
C LYS A 483 -12.07 -17.03 -21.02
N VAL A 484 -13.14 -16.52 -20.40
CA VAL A 484 -13.08 -15.42 -19.44
C VAL A 484 -13.69 -15.89 -18.12
N TYR A 485 -13.00 -15.63 -17.04
CA TYR A 485 -13.36 -16.02 -15.67
C TYR A 485 -13.61 -14.77 -14.84
N ARG A 486 -14.78 -14.65 -14.20
CA ARG A 486 -15.02 -13.76 -13.07
C ARG A 486 -15.16 -14.60 -11.80
N ILE A 487 -14.13 -14.64 -10.99
CA ILE A 487 -14.01 -15.61 -9.91
C ILE A 487 -14.39 -14.96 -8.58
N ASN A 488 -15.28 -15.62 -7.83
CA ASN A 488 -15.58 -15.23 -6.46
C ASN A 488 -14.45 -15.66 -5.52
N LYS A 489 -13.42 -14.83 -5.44
CA LYS A 489 -12.34 -15.01 -4.46
C LYS A 489 -12.83 -14.61 -3.06
N PRO A 490 -12.18 -15.11 -1.98
CA PRO A 490 -12.32 -14.48 -0.68
C PRO A 490 -12.09 -12.97 -0.79
N PRO A 491 -12.86 -12.13 -0.09
CA PRO A 491 -12.64 -10.69 -0.11
C PRO A 491 -11.20 -10.36 0.21
N PHE A 492 -10.55 -9.61 -0.68
CA PHE A 492 -9.12 -9.36 -0.65
C PHE A 492 -8.87 -7.87 -0.43
N VAL A 493 -8.56 -7.49 0.81
CA VAL A 493 -8.30 -6.11 1.19
C VAL A 493 -6.81 -5.83 1.07
N ILE A 494 -6.43 -5.12 0.01
CA ILE A 494 -5.04 -4.71 -0.28
C ILE A 494 -4.87 -3.19 -0.24
N HIS A 495 -5.92 -2.44 -0.51
CA HIS A 495 -5.95 -0.98 -0.52
C HIS A 495 -6.85 -0.43 0.59
N SER A 496 -6.59 -0.82 1.84
CA SER A 496 -7.39 -0.35 2.99
C SER A 496 -7.11 1.11 3.33
N HIS A 497 -8.18 1.91 3.59
CA HIS A 497 -8.10 3.34 3.89
C HIS A 497 -9.09 3.77 4.97
N SER A 498 -8.96 5.03 5.40
CA SER A 498 -10.01 5.89 6.02
C SER A 498 -10.46 5.53 7.43
N THR A 499 -9.89 4.53 8.10
CA THR A 499 -10.33 4.12 9.46
C THR A 499 -10.00 5.14 10.57
N MET A 500 -9.19 6.16 10.26
CA MET A 500 -8.91 7.33 11.10
C MET A 500 -9.05 8.62 10.28
N ARG A 501 -10.03 8.65 9.37
CA ARG A 501 -10.12 9.63 8.30
C ARG A 501 -9.99 11.09 8.75
N MET A 502 -9.32 11.88 7.91
CA MET A 502 -9.33 13.33 8.02
C MET A 502 -10.58 13.92 7.37
N GLY A 503 -11.01 15.08 7.80
CA GLY A 503 -12.16 15.77 7.23
C GLY A 503 -12.25 17.23 7.67
N LEU A 504 -13.22 17.97 7.13
CA LEU A 504 -13.52 19.34 7.54
C LEU A 504 -14.30 19.37 8.86
N SER A 505 -15.34 18.54 8.96
CA SER A 505 -16.21 18.46 10.13
C SER A 505 -15.65 17.53 11.21
N ALA A 506 -15.86 17.93 12.46
CA ALA A 506 -15.61 17.07 13.61
C ALA A 506 -16.69 15.97 13.78
N ASP A 507 -17.82 16.09 13.09
CA ASP A 507 -18.92 15.13 13.21
C ASP A 507 -18.64 13.82 12.48
N ASP A 508 -17.80 13.86 11.44
CA ASP A 508 -17.54 12.73 10.54
C ASP A 508 -16.06 12.41 10.34
N SER A 509 -15.16 12.97 11.15
CA SER A 509 -13.72 12.71 11.01
C SER A 509 -13.00 12.68 12.35
N VAL A 510 -11.92 11.91 12.41
CA VAL A 510 -11.05 11.76 13.59
C VAL A 510 -9.94 12.81 13.58
N LEU A 511 -9.46 13.15 12.38
CA LEU A 511 -8.33 14.04 12.19
C LEU A 511 -8.77 15.38 11.59
N ASP A 512 -8.06 16.44 11.98
CA ASP A 512 -8.17 17.75 11.36
C ASP A 512 -7.47 17.78 9.98
N PRO A 513 -7.56 18.88 9.20
CA PRO A 513 -6.89 18.99 7.91
C PRO A 513 -5.35 18.90 7.96
N SER A 514 -4.74 18.94 9.14
CA SER A 514 -3.29 18.78 9.35
C SER A 514 -2.89 17.35 9.74
N ALA A 515 -3.84 16.42 9.75
CA ALA A 515 -3.70 15.06 10.26
C ALA A 515 -3.42 14.98 11.77
N GLU A 516 -3.68 16.05 12.53
CA GLU A 516 -3.66 16.04 14.00
C GLU A 516 -5.01 15.52 14.53
N ALA A 517 -4.96 14.70 15.55
CA ALA A 517 -6.15 14.19 16.22
C ALA A 517 -6.96 15.35 16.84
N ARG A 518 -8.29 15.36 16.60
CA ARG A 518 -9.14 16.47 17.03
C ARG A 518 -9.23 16.60 18.55
N TRP A 519 -9.24 15.48 19.23
CA TRP A 519 -9.47 15.44 20.69
C TRP A 519 -8.23 15.07 21.50
N VAL A 520 -7.11 14.77 20.85
CA VAL A 520 -5.82 14.46 21.50
C VAL A 520 -4.74 15.31 20.85
N LYS A 521 -4.37 16.41 21.46
CA LYS A 521 -3.30 17.27 20.93
C LYS A 521 -1.96 16.55 20.91
N ARG A 522 -1.07 16.96 19.99
CA ARG A 522 0.27 16.38 19.81
C ARG A 522 0.25 14.90 19.37
N LEU A 523 -0.92 14.41 18.94
CA LEU A 523 -1.10 13.09 18.33
C LEU A 523 -1.48 13.26 16.86
N PHE A 524 -0.70 12.65 15.98
CA PHE A 524 -0.90 12.66 14.53
C PHE A 524 -1.08 11.26 13.99
N VAL A 525 -1.70 11.13 12.82
CA VAL A 525 -1.78 9.87 12.08
C VAL A 525 -1.20 10.08 10.68
N ALA A 526 -0.30 9.18 10.26
CA ALA A 526 0.43 9.31 9.01
C ALA A 526 0.52 7.97 8.25
N ASP A 527 -0.61 7.28 8.11
CA ASP A 527 -0.76 6.08 7.28
C ASP A 527 -2.07 6.13 6.47
N ASN A 528 -2.41 5.06 5.77
CA ASN A 528 -3.62 4.98 4.96
C ASN A 528 -4.91 5.23 5.76
N SER A 529 -4.91 4.99 7.07
CA SER A 529 -6.10 5.24 7.90
C SER A 529 -6.49 6.72 7.91
N ALA A 530 -5.52 7.62 7.71
CA ALA A 530 -5.74 9.07 7.68
C ALA A 530 -6.39 9.59 6.39
N LEU A 531 -6.41 8.79 5.30
CA LEU A 531 -7.03 9.18 4.03
C LEU A 531 -8.51 9.53 4.23
N ALA A 532 -8.98 10.55 3.53
CA ALA A 532 -10.36 11.02 3.67
C ALA A 532 -11.38 10.07 3.04
N ASN A 533 -10.98 9.37 1.96
CA ASN A 533 -11.84 8.52 1.12
C ASN A 533 -10.99 7.51 0.33
N GLY A 534 -11.60 6.79 -0.61
CA GLY A 534 -10.96 5.81 -1.50
C GLY A 534 -10.11 6.41 -2.63
N ILE A 535 -9.75 7.68 -2.57
CA ILE A 535 -8.86 8.39 -3.51
C ILE A 535 -9.19 8.26 -5.00
N GLY A 536 -10.40 7.83 -5.35
CA GLY A 536 -10.86 7.70 -6.73
C GLY A 536 -10.47 6.40 -7.44
N GLY A 537 -9.96 5.39 -6.69
CA GLY A 537 -9.53 4.09 -7.19
C GLY A 537 -8.02 3.86 -7.31
N PRO A 538 -7.13 4.88 -7.49
CA PRO A 538 -5.68 4.66 -7.58
C PRO A 538 -5.06 3.98 -6.36
N ASN A 539 -3.91 3.30 -6.57
CA ASN A 539 -3.13 2.69 -5.50
C ASN A 539 -2.69 3.77 -4.47
N PRO A 540 -2.84 3.54 -3.15
CA PRO A 540 -2.77 4.62 -2.15
C PRO A 540 -1.36 5.07 -1.75
N THR A 541 -0.32 4.29 -2.05
CA THR A 541 1.01 4.47 -1.46
C THR A 541 1.57 5.88 -1.67
N LEU A 542 1.53 6.41 -2.89
CA LEU A 542 2.06 7.76 -3.18
C LEU A 542 1.27 8.85 -2.44
N THR A 543 -0.07 8.73 -2.39
CA THR A 543 -0.92 9.69 -1.67
C THR A 543 -0.64 9.68 -0.18
N THR A 544 -0.50 8.50 0.41
CA THR A 544 -0.12 8.35 1.83
C THR A 544 1.24 8.99 2.12
N GLN A 545 2.23 8.78 1.26
CA GLN A 545 3.57 9.35 1.42
C GLN A 545 3.58 10.88 1.24
N ALA A 546 2.79 11.40 0.30
CA ALA A 546 2.61 12.85 0.12
C ALA A 546 1.94 13.48 1.35
N LEU A 547 0.90 12.84 1.90
CA LEU A 547 0.26 13.28 3.14
C LEU A 547 1.19 13.17 4.35
N ALA A 548 1.98 12.10 4.46
CA ALA A 548 2.97 11.96 5.51
C ALA A 548 4.05 13.07 5.44
N THR A 549 4.52 13.42 4.24
CA THR A 549 5.45 14.54 4.03
C THR A 549 4.80 15.86 4.47
N ARG A 550 3.55 16.09 4.08
CA ARG A 550 2.78 17.28 4.51
C ARG A 550 2.58 17.31 6.02
N THR A 551 2.28 16.19 6.63
CA THR A 551 2.13 16.05 8.09
C THR A 551 3.46 16.36 8.82
N ALA A 552 4.59 15.84 8.32
CA ALA A 552 5.91 16.15 8.85
C ALA A 552 6.20 17.66 8.79
N GLU A 553 5.90 18.31 7.68
CA GLU A 553 6.06 19.77 7.54
C GLU A 553 5.16 20.54 8.53
N ARG A 554 3.90 20.09 8.74
CA ARG A 554 2.98 20.70 9.71
C ARG A 554 3.48 20.50 11.16
N ILE A 555 3.98 19.33 11.51
CA ILE A 555 4.59 19.06 12.83
C ILE A 555 5.78 20.02 13.05
N TYR A 556 6.70 20.09 12.09
CA TYR A 556 7.91 20.92 12.21
C TYR A 556 7.59 22.40 12.35
N THR A 557 6.70 22.91 11.52
CA THR A 557 6.31 24.34 11.56
C THR A 557 5.53 24.71 12.81
N ARG A 558 4.60 23.86 13.23
CA ARG A 558 3.68 24.19 14.35
C ARG A 558 4.29 23.98 15.73
N TYR A 559 5.12 22.94 15.89
CA TYR A 559 5.61 22.53 17.20
C TYR A 559 7.10 22.78 17.45
N PHE A 560 7.87 22.98 16.38
CA PHE A 560 9.33 23.19 16.48
C PHE A 560 9.78 24.53 15.90
N GLY A 561 8.85 25.39 15.47
CA GLY A 561 9.16 26.74 14.98
C GLY A 561 9.94 26.76 13.66
N GLY A 562 9.95 25.64 12.94
CA GLY A 562 10.62 25.53 11.65
C GLY A 562 9.86 26.22 10.52
N LYS A 563 10.50 26.33 9.35
CA LYS A 563 9.87 26.88 8.13
C LYS A 563 9.37 25.76 7.23
N PRO A 564 8.31 26.00 6.42
CA PRO A 564 7.94 25.08 5.35
C PRO A 564 9.10 24.90 4.36
N TRP A 565 9.31 23.67 3.88
CA TRP A 565 10.45 23.38 3.01
C TRP A 565 10.07 22.81 1.63
N VAL A 566 8.94 22.11 1.51
CA VAL A 566 8.61 21.36 0.28
C VAL A 566 8.54 22.25 -0.97
N GLN A 567 8.07 23.50 -0.83
CA GLN A 567 8.04 24.47 -1.93
C GLN A 567 9.32 25.30 -2.07
N ASN A 568 10.25 25.19 -1.13
CA ASN A 568 11.43 26.07 -1.04
C ASN A 568 12.75 25.34 -1.24
N GLU A 569 12.73 24.01 -1.23
CA GLU A 569 13.93 23.18 -1.33
C GLU A 569 13.73 22.08 -2.39
N THR A 570 14.84 21.45 -2.78
CA THR A 570 14.81 20.26 -3.64
C THR A 570 15.04 19.02 -2.76
N PRO A 571 14.23 17.95 -2.91
CA PRO A 571 14.42 16.74 -2.13
C PRO A 571 15.70 16.01 -2.53
N VAL A 572 16.39 15.45 -1.56
CA VAL A 572 17.47 14.49 -1.82
C VAL A 572 16.84 13.18 -2.28
N SER A 573 17.34 12.61 -3.38
CA SER A 573 16.86 11.32 -3.88
C SER A 573 17.38 10.17 -3.02
N SER A 574 16.56 9.15 -2.83
CA SER A 574 16.97 7.93 -2.10
C SER A 574 18.09 7.14 -2.78
N ILE A 575 18.37 7.43 -4.05
CA ILE A 575 19.50 6.85 -4.81
C ILE A 575 20.66 7.82 -5.00
N ASP A 576 20.65 8.95 -4.28
CA ASP A 576 21.74 9.92 -4.35
C ASP A 576 23.06 9.28 -3.92
N PRO A 577 24.20 9.56 -4.62
CA PRO A 577 25.50 9.04 -4.24
C PRO A 577 25.92 9.34 -2.79
N ILE A 578 25.46 10.45 -2.20
CA ILE A 578 25.75 10.77 -0.81
C ILE A 578 25.02 9.80 0.15
N VAL A 579 23.77 9.46 -0.16
CA VAL A 579 23.00 8.47 0.59
C VAL A 579 23.61 7.08 0.44
N THR A 580 23.97 6.70 -0.79
CA THR A 580 24.60 5.41 -1.08
C THR A 580 25.90 5.24 -0.33
N ARG A 581 26.75 6.26 -0.33
CA ARG A 581 28.02 6.25 0.43
C ARG A 581 27.77 6.05 1.91
N ALA A 582 26.85 6.80 2.49
CA ALA A 582 26.49 6.69 3.90
C ALA A 582 25.95 5.30 4.28
N VAL A 583 25.11 4.71 3.39
CA VAL A 583 24.58 3.36 3.57
C VAL A 583 25.70 2.32 3.62
N VAL A 584 26.64 2.39 2.67
CA VAL A 584 27.79 1.46 2.61
C VAL A 584 28.73 1.65 3.80
N GLU A 585 29.11 2.89 4.13
CA GLU A 585 30.02 3.20 5.24
C GLU A 585 29.47 2.78 6.61
N ARG A 586 28.14 2.78 6.77
CA ARG A 586 27.47 2.36 8.02
C ARG A 586 27.08 0.88 8.06
N GLY A 587 27.40 0.12 7.02
CA GLY A 587 27.02 -1.30 6.94
C GLY A 587 25.52 -1.51 7.06
N LEU A 588 24.72 -0.63 6.46
CA LEU A 588 23.24 -0.73 6.46
C LEU A 588 22.71 -1.62 5.33
N ALA A 589 23.64 -2.13 4.48
CA ALA A 589 23.35 -3.04 3.37
C ALA A 589 23.07 -4.44 3.86
#